data_358b9377a5a23b410ae70859cba08de6
#
_entry.id   358b9377a5a23b410ae70859cba08de6
#
_cell.length_a   1.000
_cell.length_b   1.000
_cell.length_c   1.000
_cell.angle_alpha   90.00
_cell.angle_beta   90.00
_cell.angle_gamma   90.00
#
_symmetry.space_group_name_H-M   'P 1'
#
loop_
_entity.id
_entity.type
_entity.pdbx_description
1 polymer ?
#
loop_
_entity_poly.entity_id
_entity_poly.type
_entity_poly.pdbx_seq_one_letter_code
_entity_poly.pdbx_strand_id
1 'polypeptide(L)'
;MFQGFKETVLKKKLNQLLSQTDNRRTLSLEKIKSIAIISTEDISSEMDLQKEIEIILESRNIRIYSLRKYNKSDEFSYKHFTKKNVNWTGQFTEESFKCFLEEPFDLLIGYFNKKNLYLERAVLESKAQFKVGFAGVNSKLYEIEISEKTQNITGFTSELKRYLQILKKL
;
A
#
# COMPACT_ATOMS: atom_id res chain seq x y z
N MET A 1 3.77 24.63 -11.67
CA MET A 1 4.57 25.26 -10.61
C MET A 1 4.23 24.74 -9.21
N PHE A 2 2.99 24.73 -8.80
CA PHE A 2 2.57 24.23 -7.48
C PHE A 2 2.75 22.70 -7.30
N GLN A 3 2.62 21.92 -8.35
CA GLN A 3 2.79 20.45 -8.29
C GLN A 3 4.23 20.06 -7.96
N GLY A 4 5.23 20.72 -8.54
CA GLY A 4 6.65 20.45 -8.23
C GLY A 4 7.02 20.79 -6.79
N PHE A 5 6.48 21.87 -6.25
CA PHE A 5 6.68 22.23 -4.84
C PHE A 5 6.06 21.18 -3.89
N LYS A 6 4.84 20.76 -4.18
CA LYS A 6 4.13 19.72 -3.43
C LYS A 6 4.90 18.40 -3.43
N GLU A 7 5.44 17.96 -4.57
CA GLU A 7 6.24 16.75 -4.68
C GLU A 7 7.55 16.86 -3.89
N THR A 8 8.19 18.03 -3.87
CA THR A 8 9.38 18.29 -3.05
C THR A 8 9.09 18.14 -1.57
N VAL A 9 7.98 18.70 -1.09
CA VAL A 9 7.54 18.57 0.30
C VAL A 9 7.22 17.12 0.65
N LEU A 10 6.51 16.42 -0.23
CA LEU A 10 6.21 14.99 -0.06
C LEU A 10 7.48 14.15 0.04
N LYS A 11 8.43 14.38 -0.85
CA LYS A 11 9.72 13.65 -0.85
C LYS A 11 10.52 13.90 0.44
N LYS A 12 10.57 15.14 0.89
CA LYS A 12 11.23 15.48 2.17
C LYS A 12 10.59 14.77 3.35
N LYS A 13 9.26 14.78 3.44
CA LYS A 13 8.51 14.07 4.49
C LYS A 13 8.67 12.56 4.40
N LEU A 14 8.64 11.99 3.21
CA LEU A 14 8.87 10.56 3.01
C LEU A 14 10.26 10.16 3.55
N ASN A 15 11.30 10.89 3.18
CA ASN A 15 12.66 10.61 3.65
C ASN A 15 12.80 10.76 5.18
N GLN A 16 12.14 11.77 5.76
CA GLN A 16 12.13 11.98 7.22
C GLN A 16 11.44 10.82 7.95
N LEU A 17 10.30 10.36 7.47
CA LEU A 17 9.57 9.25 8.05
C LEU A 17 10.32 7.92 7.89
N LEU A 18 10.97 7.70 6.74
CA LEU A 18 11.79 6.51 6.51
C LEU A 18 12.98 6.43 7.50
N SER A 19 13.62 7.56 7.79
CA SER A 19 14.73 7.60 8.78
C SER A 19 14.27 7.30 10.20
N GLN A 20 13.02 7.56 10.54
CA GLN A 20 12.43 7.27 11.85
C GLN A 20 11.95 5.82 11.98
N THR A 21 11.65 5.15 10.88
CA THR A 21 11.06 3.81 10.87
C THR A 21 12.06 2.70 11.16
N ASP A 22 13.32 2.88 10.79
CA ASP A 22 14.38 1.87 11.00
C ASP A 22 14.55 1.43 12.47
N ASN A 23 14.12 2.26 13.43
CA ASN A 23 14.26 2.00 14.86
C ASN A 23 13.00 1.42 15.55
N ARG A 24 11.89 1.18 14.81
CA ARG A 24 10.59 0.86 15.44
C ARG A 24 9.93 -0.42 14.96
N ARG A 25 10.57 -1.21 14.12
CA ARG A 25 9.97 -2.44 13.58
C ARG A 25 10.07 -3.59 14.58
N THR A 26 9.04 -3.76 15.39
CA THR A 26 8.79 -5.02 16.07
C THR A 26 7.89 -5.89 15.18
N LEU A 27 8.38 -7.05 14.79
CA LEU A 27 7.57 -8.02 14.04
C LEU A 27 6.41 -8.51 14.91
N SER A 28 5.19 -8.18 14.52
CA SER A 28 4.02 -8.80 15.14
C SER A 28 4.03 -10.31 14.87
N LEU A 29 3.80 -11.10 15.91
CA LEU A 29 3.68 -12.56 15.80
C LEU A 29 2.24 -13.01 15.57
N GLU A 30 1.30 -12.07 15.44
CA GLU A 30 -0.11 -12.38 15.29
C GLU A 30 -0.45 -12.89 13.89
N LYS A 31 -1.46 -13.75 13.84
CA LYS A 31 -2.01 -14.26 12.58
C LYS A 31 -2.75 -13.18 11.81
N ILE A 32 -2.69 -13.27 10.49
CA ILE A 32 -3.33 -12.32 9.57
C ILE A 32 -4.81 -12.64 9.46
N LYS A 33 -5.64 -11.68 9.86
CA LYS A 33 -7.11 -11.71 9.76
C LYS A 33 -7.67 -10.57 8.90
N SER A 34 -6.92 -9.47 8.79
CA SER A 34 -7.33 -8.28 8.04
C SER A 34 -6.21 -7.83 7.10
N ILE A 35 -6.58 -7.49 5.86
CA ILE A 35 -5.62 -7.17 4.80
C ILE A 35 -6.00 -5.86 4.14
N ALA A 36 -5.04 -4.95 4.03
CA ALA A 36 -5.10 -3.75 3.22
C ALA A 36 -4.29 -3.93 1.93
N ILE A 37 -4.81 -3.40 0.83
CA ILE A 37 -4.09 -3.35 -0.45
C ILE A 37 -4.02 -1.89 -0.89
N ILE A 38 -2.83 -1.44 -1.26
CA ILE A 38 -2.59 -0.16 -1.92
C ILE A 38 -2.03 -0.43 -3.31
N SER A 39 -2.66 0.11 -4.35
CA SER A 39 -2.29 -0.14 -5.74
C SER A 39 -2.52 1.11 -6.60
N THR A 40 -2.41 0.95 -7.91
CA THR A 40 -2.84 1.94 -8.92
C THR A 40 -4.13 1.48 -9.58
N GLU A 41 -4.92 2.43 -10.08
CA GLU A 41 -6.13 2.11 -10.86
C GLU A 41 -5.80 1.30 -12.11
N ASP A 42 -4.68 1.59 -12.78
CA ASP A 42 -4.25 0.83 -13.96
C ASP A 42 -4.12 -0.67 -13.65
N ILE A 43 -3.52 -1.02 -12.52
CA ILE A 43 -3.40 -2.42 -12.09
C ILE A 43 -4.73 -2.99 -11.63
N SER A 44 -5.45 -2.27 -10.75
CA SER A 44 -6.69 -2.76 -10.15
C SER A 44 -7.88 -2.83 -11.12
N SER A 45 -7.80 -2.13 -12.27
CA SER A 45 -8.79 -2.25 -13.34
C SER A 45 -8.53 -3.44 -14.29
N GLU A 46 -7.29 -3.89 -14.40
CA GLU A 46 -6.93 -5.04 -15.23
C GLU A 46 -7.18 -6.39 -14.53
N MET A 47 -7.17 -6.42 -13.20
CA MET A 47 -7.33 -7.63 -12.42
C MET A 47 -8.02 -7.36 -11.09
N ASP A 48 -8.84 -8.30 -10.63
CA ASP A 48 -9.48 -8.23 -9.32
C ASP A 48 -8.51 -8.70 -8.22
N LEU A 49 -7.63 -7.78 -7.80
CA LEU A 49 -6.63 -8.05 -6.77
C LEU A 49 -7.24 -8.55 -5.47
N GLN A 50 -8.36 -7.97 -5.07
CA GLN A 50 -9.02 -8.33 -3.83
C GLN A 50 -9.46 -9.80 -3.86
N LYS A 51 -10.11 -10.22 -4.93
CA LYS A 51 -10.58 -11.58 -5.13
C LYS A 51 -9.44 -12.60 -5.21
N GLU A 52 -8.38 -12.29 -5.95
CA GLU A 52 -7.23 -13.17 -6.07
C GLU A 52 -6.52 -13.39 -4.72
N ILE A 53 -6.36 -12.32 -3.95
CA ILE A 53 -5.74 -12.40 -2.62
C ILE A 53 -6.68 -13.11 -1.64
N GLU A 54 -7.99 -12.88 -1.70
CA GLU A 54 -8.99 -13.58 -0.91
C GLU A 54 -8.90 -15.10 -1.10
N ILE A 55 -8.83 -15.55 -2.35
CA ILE A 55 -8.75 -16.97 -2.69
C ILE A 55 -7.45 -17.61 -2.14
N ILE A 56 -6.32 -16.96 -2.33
CA ILE A 56 -5.00 -17.52 -1.97
C ILE A 56 -4.76 -17.51 -0.46
N LEU A 57 -5.12 -16.42 0.21
CA LEU A 57 -4.88 -16.26 1.66
C LEU A 57 -6.08 -16.68 2.51
N GLU A 58 -7.17 -17.11 1.88
CA GLU A 58 -8.40 -17.56 2.57
C GLU A 58 -8.95 -16.53 3.57
N SER A 59 -8.73 -15.24 3.29
CA SER A 59 -9.18 -14.12 4.11
C SER A 59 -10.27 -13.33 3.41
N ARG A 60 -11.36 -13.02 4.11
CA ARG A 60 -12.47 -12.22 3.58
C ARG A 60 -12.46 -10.76 4.02
N ASN A 61 -11.64 -10.42 4.98
CA ASN A 61 -11.52 -9.03 5.45
C ASN A 61 -10.40 -8.31 4.70
N ILE A 62 -10.68 -7.97 3.44
CA ILE A 62 -9.74 -7.29 2.53
C ILE A 62 -10.33 -5.97 2.08
N ARG A 63 -9.55 -4.90 2.19
CA ARG A 63 -9.88 -3.58 1.67
C ARG A 63 -8.78 -3.09 0.75
N ILE A 64 -9.19 -2.40 -0.33
CA ILE A 64 -8.27 -1.85 -1.33
C ILE A 64 -8.49 -0.36 -1.53
N TYR A 65 -7.39 0.38 -1.67
CA TYR A 65 -7.36 1.73 -2.21
C TYR A 65 -6.37 1.81 -3.36
N SER A 66 -6.80 2.44 -4.45
CA SER A 66 -5.97 2.64 -5.65
C SER A 66 -5.79 4.12 -5.95
N LEU A 67 -4.57 4.49 -6.27
CA LEU A 67 -4.26 5.82 -6.81
C LEU A 67 -4.79 5.91 -8.24
N ARG A 68 -5.67 6.87 -8.51
CA ARG A 68 -6.18 7.16 -9.83
C ARG A 68 -5.84 8.58 -10.29
N LYS A 69 -5.89 8.80 -11.60
CA LYS A 69 -5.84 10.15 -12.16
C LYS A 69 -7.08 10.93 -11.71
N TYR A 70 -6.88 12.18 -11.35
CA TYR A 70 -8.03 13.07 -11.07
C TYR A 70 -8.78 13.37 -12.36
N ASN A 71 -10.10 13.16 -12.33
CA ASN A 71 -11.02 13.63 -13.35
C ASN A 71 -12.19 14.34 -12.64
N LYS A 72 -12.54 15.54 -13.12
CA LYS A 72 -13.60 16.36 -12.50
C LYS A 72 -14.98 15.69 -12.55
N SER A 73 -15.20 14.81 -13.52
CA SER A 73 -16.46 14.07 -13.68
C SER A 73 -16.53 12.79 -12.87
N ASP A 74 -15.43 12.39 -12.20
CA ASP A 74 -15.44 11.18 -11.38
C ASP A 74 -16.28 11.36 -10.13
N GLU A 75 -17.12 10.37 -9.87
CA GLU A 75 -17.84 10.28 -8.60
C GLU A 75 -16.89 9.93 -7.45
N PHE A 76 -17.29 10.31 -6.23
CA PHE A 76 -16.58 9.91 -5.03
C PHE A 76 -16.53 8.38 -4.91
N SER A 77 -15.38 7.85 -4.54
CA SER A 77 -15.16 6.41 -4.38
C SER A 77 -14.42 6.10 -3.08
N TYR A 78 -14.93 5.15 -2.32
CA TYR A 78 -14.28 4.61 -1.13
C TYR A 78 -13.12 3.62 -1.44
N LYS A 79 -12.73 3.50 -2.70
CA LYS A 79 -11.64 2.62 -3.17
C LYS A 79 -10.56 3.35 -3.94
N HIS A 80 -10.69 4.67 -4.12
CA HIS A 80 -9.75 5.45 -4.90
C HIS A 80 -9.36 6.75 -4.18
N PHE A 81 -8.11 7.11 -4.34
CA PHE A 81 -7.61 8.44 -4.00
C PHE A 81 -6.84 9.03 -5.19
N THR A 82 -6.63 10.33 -5.17
CA THR A 82 -5.93 11.06 -6.24
C THR A 82 -4.83 11.93 -5.65
N LYS A 83 -3.94 12.43 -6.49
CA LYS A 83 -2.92 13.40 -6.08
C LYS A 83 -3.51 14.70 -5.50
N LYS A 84 -4.78 15.02 -5.83
CA LYS A 84 -5.49 16.15 -5.23
C LYS A 84 -5.91 15.94 -3.78
N ASN A 85 -6.00 14.68 -3.34
CA ASN A 85 -6.27 14.35 -1.95
C ASN A 85 -5.05 14.50 -1.03
N VAL A 86 -4.00 15.15 -1.52
CA VAL A 86 -2.84 15.55 -0.73
C VAL A 86 -2.73 17.08 -0.80
N ASN A 87 -2.70 17.73 0.35
CA ASN A 87 -2.56 19.18 0.42
C ASN A 87 -1.10 19.62 0.16
N TRP A 88 -0.88 20.94 0.10
CA TRP A 88 0.44 21.51 -0.17
C TRP A 88 1.46 21.27 0.97
N THR A 89 1.00 20.93 2.18
CA THR A 89 1.85 20.51 3.29
C THR A 89 2.18 19.01 3.23
N GLY A 90 1.66 18.30 2.24
CA GLY A 90 1.90 16.88 2.02
C GLY A 90 1.07 15.95 2.91
N GLN A 91 -0.08 16.36 3.39
CA GLN A 91 -0.99 15.53 4.18
C GLN A 91 -2.14 15.02 3.32
N PHE A 92 -2.56 13.79 3.54
CA PHE A 92 -3.79 13.27 2.94
C PHE A 92 -4.99 13.98 3.55
N THR A 93 -5.94 14.39 2.69
CA THR A 93 -7.09 15.21 3.08
C THR A 93 -8.42 14.49 2.98
N GLU A 94 -8.50 13.40 2.22
CA GLU A 94 -9.72 12.64 2.05
C GLU A 94 -9.94 11.75 3.29
N GLU A 95 -11.07 11.93 3.98
CA GLU A 95 -11.31 11.36 5.29
C GLU A 95 -11.39 9.83 5.28
N SER A 96 -12.07 9.23 4.29
CA SER A 96 -12.19 7.77 4.22
C SER A 96 -10.84 7.09 3.96
N PHE A 97 -9.97 7.74 3.19
CA PHE A 97 -8.62 7.24 2.96
C PHE A 97 -7.75 7.38 4.20
N LYS A 98 -7.87 8.48 4.94
CA LYS A 98 -7.19 8.64 6.23
C LYS A 98 -7.60 7.57 7.23
N CYS A 99 -8.91 7.30 7.34
CA CYS A 99 -9.41 6.21 8.18
C CYS A 99 -8.84 4.85 7.77
N PHE A 100 -8.74 4.59 6.47
CA PHE A 100 -8.10 3.38 5.95
C PHE A 100 -6.62 3.27 6.35
N LEU A 101 -5.87 4.37 6.29
CA LEU A 101 -4.46 4.38 6.69
C LEU A 101 -4.28 4.21 8.22
N GLU A 102 -5.19 4.74 9.01
CA GLU A 102 -5.17 4.63 10.48
C GLU A 102 -5.62 3.27 11.01
N GLU A 103 -6.32 2.48 10.19
CA GLU A 103 -6.79 1.15 10.59
C GLU A 103 -5.61 0.20 10.77
N PRO A 104 -5.51 -0.51 11.94
CA PRO A 104 -4.39 -1.39 12.22
C PRO A 104 -4.55 -2.76 11.55
N PHE A 105 -4.55 -2.79 10.22
CA PHE A 105 -4.56 -4.05 9.47
C PHE A 105 -3.41 -4.95 9.89
N ASP A 106 -3.63 -6.26 9.90
CA ASP A 106 -2.58 -7.23 10.18
C ASP A 106 -1.54 -7.29 9.06
N LEU A 107 -1.98 -7.12 7.81
CA LEU A 107 -1.14 -7.11 6.62
C LEU A 107 -1.50 -5.94 5.69
N LEU A 108 -0.50 -5.24 5.20
CA LEU A 108 -0.62 -4.34 4.05
C LEU A 108 0.18 -4.89 2.88
N ILE A 109 -0.45 -4.92 1.71
CA ILE A 109 0.20 -5.28 0.44
C ILE A 109 0.29 -4.02 -0.42
N GLY A 110 1.51 -3.56 -0.67
CA GLY A 110 1.80 -2.53 -1.67
C GLY A 110 1.91 -3.17 -3.06
N TYR A 111 0.80 -3.26 -3.78
CA TYR A 111 0.74 -3.92 -5.09
C TYR A 111 1.01 -2.92 -6.23
N PHE A 112 2.26 -2.48 -6.32
CA PHE A 112 2.79 -1.62 -7.38
C PHE A 112 4.31 -1.81 -7.49
N ASN A 113 4.83 -1.74 -8.70
CA ASN A 113 6.25 -2.05 -9.00
C ASN A 113 7.06 -0.86 -9.50
N LYS A 114 6.51 0.35 -9.45
CA LYS A 114 7.21 1.59 -9.83
C LYS A 114 7.26 2.55 -8.66
N LYS A 115 8.36 3.29 -8.54
CA LYS A 115 8.48 4.36 -7.55
C LYS A 115 7.37 5.40 -7.75
N ASN A 116 6.65 5.70 -6.67
CA ASN A 116 5.59 6.69 -6.66
C ASN A 116 5.47 7.29 -5.26
N LEU A 117 5.75 8.58 -5.14
CA LEU A 117 5.77 9.28 -3.84
C LEU A 117 4.46 9.16 -3.06
N TYR A 118 3.32 9.19 -3.76
CA TYR A 118 2.00 9.14 -3.12
C TYR A 118 1.70 7.74 -2.58
N LEU A 119 2.04 6.70 -3.35
CA LEU A 119 1.85 5.31 -2.94
C LEU A 119 2.83 4.92 -1.84
N GLU A 120 4.11 5.25 -2.00
CA GLU A 120 5.15 4.96 -1.00
C GLU A 120 4.82 5.64 0.33
N ARG A 121 4.34 6.88 0.27
CA ARG A 121 3.91 7.60 1.46
C ARG A 121 2.67 6.97 2.11
N ALA A 122 1.69 6.56 1.33
CA ALA A 122 0.51 5.86 1.85
C ALA A 122 0.88 4.56 2.57
N VAL A 123 1.76 3.75 1.95
CA VAL A 123 2.30 2.54 2.58
C VAL A 123 2.99 2.86 3.92
N LEU A 124 3.83 3.89 3.91
CA LEU A 124 4.58 4.27 5.11
C LEU A 124 3.69 4.80 6.23
N GLU A 125 2.69 5.60 5.91
CA GLU A 125 1.75 6.17 6.90
C GLU A 125 0.74 5.16 7.42
N SER A 126 0.47 4.08 6.69
CA SER A 126 -0.43 3.03 7.18
C SER A 126 0.02 2.45 8.51
N LYS A 127 -0.95 2.27 9.40
CA LYS A 127 -0.77 1.63 10.72
C LYS A 127 -0.80 0.11 10.65
N ALA A 128 -0.79 -0.48 9.46
CA ALA A 128 -0.69 -1.92 9.30
C ALA A 128 0.56 -2.49 10.00
N GLN A 129 0.39 -3.64 10.61
CA GLN A 129 1.42 -4.24 11.46
C GLN A 129 2.53 -4.93 10.67
N PHE A 130 2.21 -5.44 9.49
CA PHE A 130 3.16 -6.12 8.61
C PHE A 130 2.96 -5.65 7.17
N LYS A 131 4.04 -5.33 6.48
CA LYS A 131 3.96 -4.74 5.13
C LYS A 131 4.78 -5.54 4.15
N VAL A 132 4.18 -5.82 3.00
CA VAL A 132 4.78 -6.57 1.89
C VAL A 132 4.59 -5.81 0.59
N GLY A 133 5.56 -5.87 -0.30
CA GLY A 133 5.47 -5.23 -1.61
C GLY A 133 6.45 -5.80 -2.62
N PHE A 134 6.55 -5.14 -3.77
CA PHE A 134 7.46 -5.54 -4.83
C PHE A 134 8.89 -5.07 -4.54
N ALA A 135 9.85 -5.96 -4.82
CA ALA A 135 11.27 -5.60 -4.83
C ALA A 135 11.56 -4.51 -5.89
N GLY A 136 12.53 -3.66 -5.58
CA GLY A 136 12.97 -2.61 -6.50
C GLY A 136 12.19 -1.29 -6.41
N VAL A 137 11.17 -1.18 -5.57
CA VAL A 137 10.49 0.08 -5.30
C VAL A 137 11.20 0.87 -4.20
N ASN A 138 11.13 0.40 -2.97
CA ASN A 138 11.80 1.00 -1.83
C ASN A 138 11.87 -0.03 -0.69
N SER A 139 13.05 -0.58 -0.47
CA SER A 139 13.29 -1.64 0.52
C SER A 139 12.97 -1.23 1.97
N LYS A 140 12.92 0.06 2.26
CA LYS A 140 12.61 0.58 3.60
C LYS A 140 11.12 0.55 3.95
N LEU A 141 10.24 0.32 2.96
CA LEU A 141 8.79 0.29 3.18
C LEU A 141 8.29 -1.03 3.74
N TYR A 142 8.96 -2.13 3.42
CA TYR A 142 8.41 -3.47 3.57
C TYR A 142 9.26 -4.38 4.46
N GLU A 143 8.61 -5.26 5.20
CA GLU A 143 9.26 -6.39 5.89
C GLU A 143 9.63 -7.50 4.91
N ILE A 144 8.83 -7.69 3.84
CA ILE A 144 9.09 -8.64 2.77
C ILE A 144 8.97 -7.94 1.42
N GLU A 145 9.95 -8.16 0.57
CA GLU A 145 9.91 -7.79 -0.84
C GLU A 145 9.85 -9.02 -1.73
N ILE A 146 8.94 -9.02 -2.68
CA ILE A 146 8.73 -10.11 -3.63
C ILE A 146 9.19 -9.67 -5.02
N SER A 147 10.09 -10.44 -5.63
CA SER A 147 10.55 -10.25 -6.99
C SER A 147 9.62 -10.95 -7.97
N GLU A 148 8.65 -10.22 -8.51
CA GLU A 148 7.67 -10.72 -9.45
C GLU A 148 7.18 -9.60 -10.37
N LYS A 149 6.50 -9.94 -11.44
CA LYS A 149 5.82 -8.98 -12.31
C LYS A 149 4.40 -8.72 -11.79
N THR A 150 3.91 -7.49 -11.95
CA THR A 150 2.54 -7.13 -11.52
C THR A 150 1.46 -7.92 -12.27
N GLN A 151 1.74 -8.40 -13.49
CA GLN A 151 0.83 -9.24 -14.28
C GLN A 151 0.75 -10.68 -13.75
N ASN A 152 1.75 -11.14 -12.99
CA ASN A 152 1.77 -12.49 -12.42
C ASN A 152 1.31 -12.49 -10.96
N ILE A 153 0.02 -12.22 -10.75
CA ILE A 153 -0.56 -12.19 -9.40
C ILE A 153 -0.45 -13.54 -8.70
N THR A 154 -0.61 -14.63 -9.43
CA THR A 154 -0.50 -15.98 -8.86
C THR A 154 0.90 -16.26 -8.33
N GLY A 155 1.94 -15.84 -9.07
CA GLY A 155 3.33 -15.95 -8.61
C GLY A 155 3.58 -15.11 -7.36
N PHE A 156 3.13 -13.86 -7.35
CA PHE A 156 3.26 -12.98 -6.21
C PHE A 156 2.55 -13.54 -4.96
N THR A 157 1.31 -13.94 -5.08
CA THR A 157 0.51 -14.44 -3.96
C THR A 157 1.00 -15.79 -3.44
N SER A 158 1.52 -16.66 -4.32
CA SER A 158 2.12 -17.93 -3.92
C SER A 158 3.39 -17.73 -3.09
N GLU A 159 4.27 -16.80 -3.51
CA GLU A 159 5.45 -16.43 -2.73
C GLU A 159 5.06 -15.78 -1.40
N LEU A 160 4.09 -14.87 -1.42
CA LEU A 160 3.56 -14.25 -0.21
C LEU A 160 3.04 -15.30 0.77
N LYS A 161 2.21 -16.22 0.31
CA LYS A 161 1.67 -17.31 1.14
C LYS A 161 2.80 -18.14 1.75
N ARG A 162 3.81 -18.50 0.96
CA ARG A 162 4.98 -19.27 1.41
C ARG A 162 5.71 -18.54 2.56
N TYR A 163 5.99 -17.24 2.41
CA TYR A 163 6.64 -16.46 3.46
C TYR A 163 5.78 -16.35 4.73
N LEU A 164 4.49 -16.10 4.58
CA LEU A 164 3.57 -16.00 5.72
C LEU A 164 3.44 -17.32 6.49
N GLN A 165 3.49 -18.45 5.80
CA GLN A 165 3.51 -19.77 6.43
C GLN A 165 4.81 -20.02 7.19
N ILE A 166 5.97 -19.68 6.61
CA ILE A 166 7.27 -19.78 7.29
C ILE A 166 7.28 -18.94 8.57
N LEU A 167 6.70 -17.75 8.51
CA LEU A 167 6.59 -16.85 9.65
C LEU A 167 5.45 -17.18 10.62
N LYS A 168 4.71 -18.28 10.37
CA LYS A 168 3.55 -18.72 11.16
C LYS A 168 2.46 -17.66 11.30
N LYS A 169 2.26 -16.87 10.24
CA LYS A 169 1.25 -15.80 10.17
C LYS A 169 -0.07 -16.23 9.53
N LEU A 170 -0.10 -17.39 8.92
CA LEU A 170 -1.29 -18.06 8.41
C LEU A 170 -1.71 -19.24 9.27
#